data_7e2934f8258975dec3ec7cb006b41edd
#
_entry.id   7e2934f8258975dec3ec7cb006b41edd
#
_cell.length_a   1.000
_cell.length_b   1.000
_cell.length_c   1.000
_cell.angle_alpha   90.00
_cell.angle_beta   90.00
_cell.angle_gamma   90.00
#
_symmetry.space_group_name_H-M   'P 1'
#
loop_
_entity.id
_entity.type
_entity.pdbx_description
1 polymer ?
#
loop_
_entity_poly.entity_id
_entity_poly.type
_entity_poly.pdbx_seq_one_letter_code
_entity_poly.pdbx_strand_id
1 'polypeptide(L)'
;MIPYDKRDGKIWYNNQLVDWGDVKLHVLNHGLHYASCVFEGLRVYEGEIFKLEEHTDRFFYSARRMGFEIPYDEDQINKASK
;
A
#
# COMPACT_ATOMS: atom_id res chain seq x y z
N MET A 1 22.07 -5.01 9.10
CA MET A 1 20.69 -4.81 8.63
C MET A 1 20.52 -5.46 7.27
N ILE A 2 19.44 -6.21 7.06
CA ILE A 2 19.16 -6.83 5.77
C ILE A 2 18.64 -5.75 4.82
N PRO A 3 19.21 -5.60 3.62
CA PRO A 3 18.69 -4.64 2.63
C PRO A 3 17.20 -4.87 2.35
N TYR A 4 16.46 -3.82 2.04
CA TYR A 4 15.02 -3.93 1.80
C TYR A 4 14.66 -4.89 0.68
N ASP A 5 15.46 -4.93 -0.38
CA ASP A 5 15.22 -5.82 -1.53
C ASP A 5 15.59 -7.29 -1.26
N LYS A 6 16.21 -7.58 -0.11
CA LYS A 6 16.64 -8.93 0.27
C LYS A 6 15.83 -9.52 1.43
N ARG A 7 14.75 -8.87 1.82
CA ARG A 7 13.91 -9.38 2.91
C ARG A 7 13.00 -10.49 2.45
N ASP A 8 12.55 -11.30 3.42
CA ASP A 8 11.55 -12.34 3.18
C ASP A 8 10.16 -11.82 3.53
N GLY A 9 9.14 -12.46 3.00
CA GLY A 9 7.76 -12.15 3.29
C GLY A 9 6.94 -11.98 2.03
N LYS A 10 5.72 -11.48 2.20
CA LYS A 10 4.78 -11.29 1.10
C LYS A 10 4.36 -9.83 1.04
N ILE A 11 4.07 -9.37 -0.17
CA ILE A 11 3.51 -8.05 -0.42
C ILE A 11 2.21 -8.25 -1.20
N TRP A 12 1.14 -7.59 -0.76
CA TRP A 12 -0.09 -7.56 -1.54
C TRP A 12 0.08 -6.56 -2.67
N TYR A 13 0.05 -7.06 -3.90
CA TYR A 13 0.31 -6.25 -5.08
C TYR A 13 -0.71 -6.62 -6.16
N ASN A 14 -1.51 -5.64 -6.55
CA ASN A 14 -2.56 -5.81 -7.56
C ASN A 14 -3.46 -7.02 -7.27
N ASN A 15 -3.98 -7.09 -6.04
CA ASN A 15 -4.90 -8.12 -5.59
C ASN A 15 -4.29 -9.53 -5.47
N GLN A 16 -2.98 -9.63 -5.31
CA GLN A 16 -2.28 -10.90 -5.13
C GLN A 16 -1.21 -10.76 -4.07
N LEU A 17 -0.95 -11.85 -3.33
CA LEU A 17 0.21 -11.92 -2.45
C LEU A 17 1.42 -12.37 -3.26
N VAL A 18 2.43 -11.54 -3.33
CA VAL A 18 3.64 -11.76 -4.12
C VAL A 18 4.84 -11.82 -3.19
N ASP A 19 5.82 -12.66 -3.52
CA ASP A 19 7.04 -12.74 -2.74
C ASP A 19 7.76 -11.40 -2.72
N TRP A 20 8.38 -11.09 -1.58
CA TRP A 20 9.01 -9.79 -1.34
C TRP A 20 9.93 -9.34 -2.48
N GLY A 21 10.81 -10.23 -2.93
CA GLY A 21 11.78 -9.90 -3.96
C GLY A 21 11.24 -9.81 -5.38
N ASP A 22 9.97 -10.22 -5.58
CA ASP A 22 9.37 -10.27 -6.93
C ASP A 22 8.53 -9.04 -7.25
N VAL A 23 8.30 -8.14 -6.29
CA VAL A 23 7.52 -6.92 -6.52
C VAL A 23 8.45 -5.87 -7.12
N LYS A 24 8.20 -5.52 -8.38
CA LYS A 24 9.02 -4.58 -9.12
C LYS A 24 8.14 -3.58 -9.85
N LEU A 25 8.66 -2.37 -10.03
CA LEU A 25 7.99 -1.28 -10.72
C LEU A 25 8.87 -0.74 -11.83
N HIS A 26 8.24 -0.29 -12.90
CA HIS A 26 8.98 0.39 -13.95
C HIS A 26 9.45 1.76 -13.45
N VAL A 27 10.67 2.15 -13.83
CA VAL A 27 11.25 3.43 -13.40
C VAL A 27 10.43 4.63 -13.88
N LEU A 28 9.70 4.50 -14.97
CA LEU A 28 8.88 5.58 -15.53
C LEU A 28 7.45 5.62 -14.97
N ASN A 29 7.12 4.82 -13.94
CA ASN A 29 5.79 4.93 -13.35
C ASN A 29 5.62 6.31 -12.71
N HIS A 30 4.35 6.75 -12.60
CA HIS A 30 4.05 8.11 -12.14
C HIS A 30 4.52 8.39 -10.72
N GLY A 31 4.48 7.38 -9.83
CA GLY A 31 4.92 7.57 -8.44
C GLY A 31 6.39 7.92 -8.34
N LEU A 32 7.25 7.20 -9.08
CA LEU A 32 8.68 7.41 -9.05
C LEU A 32 9.12 8.60 -9.89
N HIS A 33 8.55 8.74 -11.09
CA HIS A 33 9.03 9.73 -12.06
C HIS A 33 8.43 11.12 -11.84
N TYR A 34 7.15 11.19 -11.45
CA TYR A 34 6.42 12.44 -11.29
C TYR A 34 5.95 12.69 -9.87
N ALA A 35 6.28 11.82 -8.94
CA ALA A 35 5.82 11.88 -7.55
C ALA A 35 4.29 11.90 -7.40
N SER A 36 3.56 11.36 -8.39
CA SER A 36 2.09 11.30 -8.36
C SER A 36 1.65 10.01 -7.69
N CYS A 37 1.72 9.98 -6.36
CA CYS A 37 1.31 8.81 -5.57
C CYS A 37 0.81 9.25 -4.20
N VAL A 38 0.13 8.35 -3.52
CA VAL A 38 -0.31 8.55 -2.13
C VAL A 38 0.07 7.33 -1.32
N PHE A 39 0.29 7.51 0.00
CA PHE A 39 0.60 6.39 0.87
C PHE A 39 0.03 6.63 2.27
N GLU A 40 -0.07 5.54 3.05
CA GLU A 40 -0.39 5.55 4.47
C GLU A 40 0.56 4.63 5.20
N GLY A 41 1.01 5.06 6.37
CA GLY A 41 1.79 4.22 7.27
C GLY A 41 0.91 3.71 8.39
N LEU A 42 0.89 2.41 8.59
CA LEU A 42 0.07 1.75 9.60
C LEU A 42 0.96 1.10 10.65
N ARG A 43 0.45 0.98 11.88
CA ARG A 43 1.14 0.29 12.96
C ARG A 43 0.28 -0.85 13.48
N VAL A 44 0.94 -1.91 13.93
CA VAL A 44 0.28 -3.07 14.49
C VAL A 44 0.63 -3.17 15.96
N TYR A 45 -0.38 -3.25 16.82
CA TYR A 45 -0.23 -3.43 18.25
C TYR A 45 -0.99 -4.68 18.69
N GLU A 46 -0.32 -5.59 19.37
CA GLU A 46 -0.93 -6.82 19.89
C GLU A 46 -1.71 -7.60 18.82
N GLY A 47 -1.17 -7.65 17.60
CA GLY A 47 -1.79 -8.39 16.50
C GLY A 47 -2.90 -7.65 15.77
N GLU A 48 -3.20 -6.41 16.15
CA GLU A 48 -4.24 -5.61 15.51
C GLU A 48 -3.67 -4.34 14.89
N ILE A 49 -4.21 -3.96 13.72
CA ILE A 49 -3.80 -2.74 13.05
C ILE A 49 -4.48 -1.56 13.73
N PHE A 50 -3.67 -0.61 14.20
CA PHE A 50 -4.14 0.55 14.93
C PHE A 50 -4.83 1.53 13.98
N LYS A 51 -6.11 1.84 14.26
CA LYS A 51 -6.92 2.81 13.50
C LYS A 51 -6.93 2.55 12.00
N LEU A 52 -7.08 1.28 11.60
CA LEU A 52 -7.09 0.89 10.20
C LEU A 52 -8.12 1.67 9.39
N GLU A 53 -9.37 1.75 9.87
CA GLU A 53 -10.45 2.39 9.13
C GLU A 53 -10.18 3.88 8.89
N GLU A 54 -9.69 4.59 9.90
CA GLU A 54 -9.34 6.01 9.78
C GLU A 54 -8.21 6.22 8.78
N HIS A 55 -7.20 5.34 8.77
CA HIS A 55 -6.11 5.40 7.79
C HIS A 55 -6.62 5.10 6.37
N THR A 56 -7.51 4.13 6.23
CA THR A 56 -8.10 3.82 4.93
C THR A 56 -8.93 4.98 4.40
N ASP A 57 -9.74 5.60 5.25
CA ASP A 57 -10.51 6.79 4.87
C ASP A 57 -9.60 7.92 4.39
N ARG A 58 -8.52 8.17 5.10
CA ARG A 58 -7.57 9.22 4.73
C ARG A 58 -6.83 8.86 3.44
N PHE A 59 -6.51 7.58 3.24
CA PHE A 59 -5.88 7.11 2.01
C PHE A 59 -6.77 7.43 0.79
N PHE A 60 -8.05 7.12 0.89
CA PHE A 60 -9.02 7.42 -0.18
C PHE A 60 -9.21 8.93 -0.38
N TYR A 61 -9.23 9.69 0.73
CA TYR A 61 -9.29 11.14 0.66
C TYR A 61 -8.08 11.70 -0.09
N SER A 62 -6.88 11.24 0.25
CA SER A 62 -5.63 11.67 -0.40
C SER A 62 -5.65 11.35 -1.90
N ALA A 63 -6.13 10.15 -2.26
CA ALA A 63 -6.24 9.74 -3.65
C ALA A 63 -7.18 10.67 -4.43
N ARG A 64 -8.34 11.02 -3.84
CA ARG A 64 -9.28 11.95 -4.47
C ARG A 64 -8.66 13.33 -4.68
N ARG A 65 -7.91 13.80 -3.69
CA ARG A 65 -7.24 15.12 -3.79
C ARG A 65 -6.19 15.15 -4.90
N MET A 66 -5.53 14.02 -5.16
CA MET A 66 -4.55 13.88 -6.24
C MET A 66 -5.19 13.53 -7.59
N GLY A 67 -6.49 13.30 -7.63
CA GLY A 67 -7.19 12.92 -8.86
C GLY A 67 -7.09 11.44 -9.20
N PHE A 68 -6.72 10.60 -8.23
CA PHE A 68 -6.63 9.16 -8.44
C PHE A 68 -7.96 8.47 -8.17
N GLU A 69 -8.23 7.43 -8.95
CA GLU A 69 -9.34 6.54 -8.71
C GLU A 69 -8.78 5.18 -8.28
N ILE A 70 -9.01 4.81 -7.02
CA ILE A 70 -8.54 3.52 -6.51
C ILE A 70 -9.47 2.42 -7.00
N PRO A 71 -8.95 1.36 -7.66
CA PRO A 71 -9.80 0.32 -8.27
C PRO A 71 -10.40 -0.67 -7.25
N TYR A 72 -10.27 -0.41 -5.95
CA TYR A 72 -10.80 -1.23 -4.86
C TYR A 72 -11.62 -0.37 -3.94
N ASP A 73 -12.62 -0.95 -3.26
CA ASP A 73 -13.34 -0.21 -2.22
C ASP A 73 -12.61 -0.30 -0.88
N GLU A 74 -13.10 0.46 0.11
CA GLU A 74 -12.46 0.52 1.43
C GLU A 74 -12.45 -0.83 2.14
N ASP A 75 -13.52 -1.62 2.00
CA ASP A 75 -13.59 -2.96 2.61
C ASP A 75 -12.53 -3.89 2.02
N GLN A 76 -12.30 -3.83 0.72
CA GLN A 76 -11.27 -4.64 0.06
C GLN A 76 -9.88 -4.26 0.55
N ILE A 77 -9.59 -2.96 0.69
CA ILE A 77 -8.31 -2.48 1.18
C ILE A 77 -8.12 -2.90 2.65
N ASN A 78 -9.15 -2.77 3.48
CA ASN A 78 -9.09 -3.18 4.89
C ASN A 78 -8.81 -4.68 5.01
N LYS A 79 -9.47 -5.50 4.21
CA LYS A 79 -9.24 -6.93 4.18
C LYS A 79 -7.82 -7.28 3.75
N ALA A 80 -7.32 -6.62 2.71
CA ALA A 80 -5.97 -6.86 2.20
C ALA A 80 -4.91 -6.46 3.23
N SER A 81 -5.20 -5.45 4.06
CA SER A 81 -4.27 -4.97 5.09
C SER A 81 -4.16 -5.92 6.27
N LYS A 82 -5.18 -6.71 6.51
CA LYS A 82 -5.18 -7.70 7.60
C LYS A 82 -4.50 -8.97 7.15
#